data_a52ef4fe19109f6df2ba3b74f5d43dba
#
_entry.id   a52ef4fe19109f6df2ba3b74f5d43dba
#
_cell.length_a   1.000
_cell.length_b   1.000
_cell.length_c   1.000
_cell.angle_alpha   90.00
_cell.angle_beta   90.00
_cell.angle_gamma   90.00
#
_symmetry.space_group_name_H-M   'P 1'
#
loop_
_entity.id
_entity.type
_entity.pdbx_description
1 polymer ?
#
loop_
_entity_poly.entity_id
_entity_poly.type
_entity_poly.pdbx_seq_one_letter_code
_entity_poly.pdbx_strand_id
1 'polypeptide(L)'
;MEATGKYHLPILYELKDRGYFVAVINPLKMKQFCRALNFRKAKNDNIDAKQIAEYGLMYWKELEEYKIDEDNYMVLKELNRSYQHYMELRINQINFIDQTIHQTFPGIKKLIPHNSGDFSKDKLLDFLEKWWHKDLVLEKTEEEFIEEYKTWAKEKRYHPNANKAKAIYKLAEDSISTQPSHNSKIETNIREGINLIKQINQILNSILSQMIEISEPLEEYQEAKKFSGISEKLAVQIVAEFGDLSKFKNKKSLISFIGIDAPPYESGNFKADQRKISKRGNTILRKVGYQAMKCMMSAKDPKNEIYKYMIKKEKEGKAKKVCKFAGLNKFLRIYYARVMESKAQKQELKVA
;
A
#
# COMPACT_ATOMS: atom_id res chain seq x y z
N MET A 1 14.17 -10.58 -23.54
CA MET A 1 13.27 -9.43 -23.77
C MET A 1 13.37 -8.45 -22.61
N GLU A 2 12.96 -7.18 -22.80
CA GLU A 2 12.89 -6.19 -21.73
C GLU A 2 11.50 -6.21 -21.06
N ALA A 3 11.45 -6.00 -19.73
CA ALA A 3 10.20 -5.91 -18.99
C ALA A 3 9.54 -4.53 -19.21
N THR A 4 8.64 -4.46 -20.19
CA THR A 4 7.94 -3.22 -20.58
C THR A 4 6.49 -3.25 -20.08
N GLY A 5 6.26 -2.90 -18.82
CA GLY A 5 4.93 -2.95 -18.21
C GLY A 5 4.30 -4.34 -18.32
N LYS A 6 3.12 -4.43 -18.96
CA LYS A 6 2.44 -5.71 -19.25
C LYS A 6 2.60 -6.13 -20.73
N TYR A 7 3.16 -5.29 -21.57
CA TYR A 7 3.19 -5.52 -23.02
C TYR A 7 4.08 -6.68 -23.46
N HIS A 8 5.08 -7.03 -22.67
CA HIS A 8 5.94 -8.18 -22.95
C HIS A 8 5.30 -9.53 -22.57
N LEU A 9 4.25 -9.57 -21.74
CA LEU A 9 3.67 -10.80 -21.21
C LEU A 9 3.08 -11.71 -22.31
N PRO A 10 2.27 -11.26 -23.27
CA PRO A 10 1.72 -12.13 -24.30
C PRO A 10 2.82 -12.89 -25.09
N ILE A 11 3.87 -12.16 -25.48
CA ILE A 11 5.02 -12.78 -26.19
C ILE A 11 5.79 -13.71 -25.28
N LEU A 12 5.97 -13.36 -23.99
CA LEU A 12 6.62 -14.20 -22.99
C LEU A 12 5.91 -15.56 -22.87
N TYR A 13 4.58 -15.55 -22.68
CA TYR A 13 3.79 -16.77 -22.54
C TYR A 13 3.88 -17.64 -23.80
N GLU A 14 3.65 -17.05 -24.97
CA GLU A 14 3.71 -17.74 -26.25
C GLU A 14 5.08 -18.43 -26.47
N LEU A 15 6.18 -17.72 -26.19
CA LEU A 15 7.52 -18.29 -26.31
C LEU A 15 7.80 -19.39 -25.30
N LYS A 16 7.31 -19.26 -24.07
CA LYS A 16 7.45 -20.29 -23.04
C LYS A 16 6.65 -21.53 -23.36
N ASP A 17 5.42 -21.40 -23.86
CA ASP A 17 4.57 -22.52 -24.29
C ASP A 17 5.19 -23.30 -25.46
N ARG A 18 5.97 -22.62 -26.32
CA ARG A 18 6.75 -23.24 -27.36
C ARG A 18 8.09 -23.84 -26.90
N GLY A 19 8.39 -23.78 -25.60
CA GLY A 19 9.61 -24.36 -25.02
C GLY A 19 10.88 -23.52 -25.19
N TYR A 20 10.78 -22.24 -25.58
CA TYR A 20 11.94 -21.37 -25.68
C TYR A 20 12.46 -20.93 -24.30
N PHE A 21 13.79 -20.83 -24.18
CA PHE A 21 14.41 -20.14 -23.06
C PHE A 21 14.14 -18.63 -23.17
N VAL A 22 13.43 -18.07 -22.22
CA VAL A 22 13.09 -16.65 -22.21
C VAL A 22 13.64 -15.98 -20.95
N ALA A 23 14.50 -15.00 -21.12
CA ALA A 23 14.97 -14.13 -20.05
C ALA A 23 14.33 -12.75 -20.15
N VAL A 24 13.80 -12.24 -19.01
CA VAL A 24 13.19 -10.91 -18.89
C VAL A 24 14.15 -9.99 -18.14
N ILE A 25 14.61 -8.95 -18.84
CA ILE A 25 15.65 -8.05 -18.36
C ILE A 25 15.01 -6.79 -17.75
N ASN A 26 15.52 -6.39 -16.59
CA ASN A 26 15.05 -5.17 -15.93
C ASN A 26 15.37 -3.92 -16.77
N PRO A 27 14.38 -3.02 -17.02
CA PRO A 27 14.58 -1.80 -17.80
C PRO A 27 15.71 -0.90 -17.29
N LEU A 28 15.97 -0.89 -15.98
CA LEU A 28 17.10 -0.13 -15.44
C LEU A 28 18.45 -0.69 -15.87
N LYS A 29 18.58 -2.02 -15.98
CA LYS A 29 19.81 -2.66 -16.51
C LYS A 29 19.99 -2.32 -17.97
N MET A 30 18.92 -2.44 -18.77
CA MET A 30 18.95 -2.05 -20.20
C MET A 30 19.34 -0.59 -20.37
N LYS A 31 18.73 0.31 -19.62
CA LYS A 31 19.06 1.74 -19.67
C LYS A 31 20.53 2.04 -19.33
N GLN A 32 21.11 1.33 -18.36
CA GLN A 32 22.53 1.48 -18.01
C GLN A 32 23.43 0.95 -19.12
N PHE A 33 23.10 -0.22 -19.67
CA PHE A 33 23.80 -0.83 -20.79
C PHE A 33 23.80 0.07 -22.04
N CYS A 34 22.62 0.54 -22.44
CA CYS A 34 22.47 1.45 -23.58
C CYS A 34 23.27 2.75 -23.42
N ARG A 35 23.35 3.28 -22.20
CA ARG A 35 24.17 4.47 -21.89
C ARG A 35 25.67 4.20 -21.97
N ALA A 36 26.11 2.98 -21.66
CA ALA A 36 27.52 2.60 -21.77
C ALA A 36 27.95 2.40 -23.23
N LEU A 37 27.04 1.95 -24.10
CA LEU A 37 27.33 1.73 -25.52
C LEU A 37 27.27 3.00 -26.37
N ASN A 38 26.36 3.93 -26.09
CA ASN A 38 26.11 5.07 -26.94
C ASN A 38 26.00 6.39 -26.18
N PHE A 39 26.85 7.35 -26.55
CA PHE A 39 26.75 8.75 -26.08
C PHE A 39 25.62 9.54 -26.77
N ARG A 40 25.10 9.06 -27.93
CA ARG A 40 24.02 9.72 -28.68
C ARG A 40 22.66 9.21 -28.23
N LYS A 41 21.70 10.13 -28.03
CA LYS A 41 20.33 9.84 -27.59
C LYS A 41 19.39 9.48 -28.77
N ALA A 42 19.86 8.69 -29.73
CA ALA A 42 18.97 8.18 -30.78
C ALA A 42 18.08 7.07 -30.17
N LYS A 43 16.78 7.17 -30.37
CA LYS A 43 15.80 6.19 -29.86
C LYS A 43 14.79 5.87 -30.97
N ASN A 44 14.75 4.60 -31.35
CA ASN A 44 13.69 4.00 -32.15
C ASN A 44 13.63 2.50 -31.84
N ASP A 45 12.54 1.84 -32.21
CA ASP A 45 12.29 0.43 -31.88
C ASP A 45 13.36 -0.51 -32.46
N ASN A 46 13.92 -0.22 -33.66
CA ASN A 46 14.98 -1.02 -34.25
C ASN A 46 16.29 -0.94 -33.46
N ILE A 47 16.64 0.24 -32.97
CA ILE A 47 17.82 0.45 -32.10
C ILE A 47 17.61 -0.26 -30.78
N ASP A 48 16.43 -0.12 -30.16
CA ASP A 48 16.11 -0.76 -28.90
C ASP A 48 16.15 -2.30 -29.03
N ALA A 49 15.58 -2.87 -30.10
CA ALA A 49 15.64 -4.30 -30.39
C ALA A 49 17.08 -4.82 -30.57
N LYS A 50 17.92 -4.07 -31.32
CA LYS A 50 19.33 -4.41 -31.51
C LYS A 50 20.10 -4.38 -30.19
N GLN A 51 19.87 -3.37 -29.35
CA GLN A 51 20.53 -3.27 -28.04
C GLN A 51 20.09 -4.41 -27.10
N ILE A 52 18.83 -4.85 -27.14
CA ILE A 52 18.38 -6.02 -26.38
C ILE A 52 19.08 -7.28 -26.86
N ALA A 53 19.27 -7.46 -28.16
CA ALA A 53 19.99 -8.59 -28.72
C ALA A 53 21.49 -8.56 -28.31
N GLU A 54 22.16 -7.40 -28.44
CA GLU A 54 23.53 -7.21 -28.00
C GLU A 54 23.72 -7.51 -26.52
N TYR A 55 22.79 -7.05 -25.66
CA TYR A 55 22.80 -7.39 -24.25
C TYR A 55 22.69 -8.90 -24.03
N GLY A 56 21.78 -9.55 -24.75
CA GLY A 56 21.59 -11.00 -24.68
C GLY A 56 22.85 -11.79 -25.05
N LEU A 57 23.53 -11.40 -26.12
CA LEU A 57 24.78 -12.01 -26.56
C LEU A 57 25.93 -11.78 -25.58
N MET A 58 26.07 -10.55 -25.04
CA MET A 58 27.17 -10.19 -24.15
C MET A 58 27.06 -10.85 -22.77
N TYR A 59 25.85 -10.96 -22.25
CA TYR A 59 25.57 -11.47 -20.91
C TYR A 59 24.90 -12.84 -20.90
N TRP A 60 25.01 -13.63 -22.01
CA TRP A 60 24.32 -14.91 -22.16
C TRP A 60 24.46 -15.85 -20.95
N LYS A 61 25.68 -15.96 -20.41
CA LYS A 61 25.98 -16.83 -19.25
C LYS A 61 25.36 -16.37 -17.93
N GLU A 62 24.95 -15.10 -17.85
CA GLU A 62 24.34 -14.48 -16.67
C GLU A 62 22.83 -14.40 -16.75
N LEU A 63 22.25 -14.72 -17.94
CA LEU A 63 20.82 -14.70 -18.11
C LEU A 63 20.19 -15.87 -17.38
N GLU A 64 19.13 -15.57 -16.63
CA GLU A 64 18.31 -16.55 -15.95
C GLU A 64 16.97 -16.68 -16.66
N GLU A 65 16.51 -17.93 -16.81
CA GLU A 65 15.22 -18.19 -17.39
C GLU A 65 14.10 -17.58 -16.52
N TYR A 66 13.18 -16.89 -17.16
CA TYR A 66 12.04 -16.32 -16.45
C TYR A 66 11.10 -17.45 -15.97
N LYS A 67 10.85 -17.47 -14.67
CA LYS A 67 9.88 -18.37 -14.05
C LYS A 67 8.53 -17.66 -14.00
N ILE A 68 7.53 -18.26 -14.64
CA ILE A 68 6.14 -17.78 -14.55
C ILE A 68 5.65 -18.05 -13.14
N ASP A 69 4.95 -17.08 -12.57
CA ASP A 69 4.27 -17.26 -11.28
C ASP A 69 3.10 -18.25 -11.44
N GLU A 70 2.80 -19.00 -10.39
CA GLU A 70 1.55 -19.74 -10.31
C GLU A 70 0.37 -18.77 -10.42
N ASP A 71 -0.73 -19.22 -11.02
CA ASP A 71 -1.91 -18.39 -11.32
C ASP A 71 -2.40 -17.57 -10.13
N ASN A 72 -2.41 -18.17 -8.94
CA ASN A 72 -2.83 -17.50 -7.72
C ASN A 72 -2.01 -16.23 -7.41
N TYR A 73 -0.68 -16.28 -7.56
CA TYR A 73 0.18 -15.12 -7.31
C TYR A 73 0.02 -14.04 -8.38
N MET A 74 -0.24 -14.44 -9.63
CA MET A 74 -0.49 -13.48 -10.71
C MET A 74 -1.81 -12.75 -10.49
N VAL A 75 -2.87 -13.46 -10.15
CA VAL A 75 -4.18 -12.89 -9.84
C VAL A 75 -4.09 -11.97 -8.62
N LEU A 76 -3.42 -12.40 -7.54
CA LEU A 76 -3.18 -11.58 -6.36
C LEU A 76 -2.47 -10.26 -6.68
N LYS A 77 -1.47 -10.32 -7.53
CA LYS A 77 -0.71 -9.12 -7.95
C LYS A 77 -1.60 -8.14 -8.72
N GLU A 78 -2.44 -8.63 -9.63
CA GLU A 78 -3.39 -7.80 -10.37
C GLU A 78 -4.45 -7.18 -9.45
N LEU A 79 -5.02 -7.97 -8.54
CA LEU A 79 -5.98 -7.48 -7.56
C LEU A 79 -5.34 -6.42 -6.65
N ASN A 80 -4.10 -6.62 -6.20
CA ASN A 80 -3.40 -5.62 -5.39
C ASN A 80 -3.13 -4.32 -6.17
N ARG A 81 -2.80 -4.41 -7.46
CA ARG A 81 -2.64 -3.22 -8.33
C ARG A 81 -3.95 -2.47 -8.48
N SER A 82 -5.05 -3.17 -8.70
CA SER A 82 -6.40 -2.60 -8.72
C SER A 82 -6.74 -1.96 -7.37
N TYR A 83 -6.45 -2.65 -6.26
CA TYR A 83 -6.62 -2.12 -4.92
C TYR A 83 -5.87 -0.80 -4.70
N GLN A 84 -4.59 -0.73 -5.10
CA GLN A 84 -3.80 0.51 -4.97
C GLN A 84 -4.39 1.64 -5.83
N HIS A 85 -4.86 1.35 -7.05
CA HIS A 85 -5.51 2.32 -7.93
C HIS A 85 -6.79 2.91 -7.28
N TYR A 86 -7.70 2.05 -6.79
CA TYR A 86 -8.91 2.51 -6.10
C TYR A 86 -8.61 3.26 -4.79
N MET A 87 -7.53 2.89 -4.08
CA MET A 87 -7.07 3.65 -2.92
C MET A 87 -6.62 5.07 -3.29
N GLU A 88 -5.95 5.26 -4.41
CA GLU A 88 -5.55 6.58 -4.91
C GLU A 88 -6.77 7.41 -5.32
N LEU A 89 -7.72 6.81 -6.04
CA LEU A 89 -9.00 7.45 -6.38
C LEU A 89 -9.76 7.88 -5.12
N ARG A 90 -9.84 7.00 -4.11
CA ARG A 90 -10.46 7.33 -2.82
C ARG A 90 -9.82 8.55 -2.16
N ILE A 91 -8.50 8.57 -2.09
CA ILE A 91 -7.76 9.68 -1.46
C ILE A 91 -8.01 11.00 -2.22
N ASN A 92 -7.97 10.95 -3.55
CA ASN A 92 -8.23 12.12 -4.39
C ASN A 92 -9.66 12.65 -4.20
N GLN A 93 -10.64 11.74 -4.16
CA GLN A 93 -12.04 12.12 -3.93
C GLN A 93 -12.28 12.68 -2.53
N ILE A 94 -11.67 12.09 -1.50
CA ILE A 94 -11.73 12.64 -0.13
C ILE A 94 -11.14 14.05 -0.08
N ASN A 95 -9.98 14.26 -0.70
CA ASN A 95 -9.36 15.59 -0.72
C ASN A 95 -10.23 16.63 -1.45
N PHE A 96 -10.92 16.22 -2.52
CA PHE A 96 -11.84 17.06 -3.24
C PHE A 96 -13.05 17.46 -2.37
N ILE A 97 -13.70 16.48 -1.75
CA ILE A 97 -14.84 16.71 -0.85
C ILE A 97 -14.42 17.56 0.36
N ASP A 98 -13.26 17.28 0.94
CA ASP A 98 -12.74 18.05 2.07
C ASP A 98 -12.61 19.54 1.77
N GLN A 99 -12.27 19.92 0.53
CA GLN A 99 -12.23 21.33 0.12
C GLN A 99 -13.64 21.97 0.12
N THR A 100 -14.64 21.23 -0.37
CA THR A 100 -16.04 21.70 -0.35
C THR A 100 -16.58 21.77 1.09
N ILE A 101 -16.29 20.77 1.91
CA ILE A 101 -16.69 20.77 3.34
C ILE A 101 -16.06 21.94 4.09
N HIS A 102 -14.83 22.32 3.76
CA HIS A 102 -14.20 23.47 4.37
C HIS A 102 -14.94 24.78 4.07
N GLN A 103 -15.69 24.84 2.98
CA GLN A 103 -16.51 26.01 2.60
C GLN A 103 -17.91 25.99 3.20
N THR A 104 -18.44 24.81 3.56
CA THR A 104 -19.81 24.64 4.08
C THR A 104 -19.85 24.41 5.59
N PHE A 105 -18.89 23.63 6.13
CA PHE A 105 -18.80 23.33 7.54
C PHE A 105 -17.31 23.30 8.01
N PRO A 106 -16.67 24.47 8.11
CA PRO A 106 -15.25 24.55 8.48
C PRO A 106 -14.96 23.87 9.82
N GLY A 107 -13.92 23.07 9.86
CA GLY A 107 -13.45 22.44 11.11
C GLY A 107 -14.14 21.14 11.51
N ILE A 108 -15.26 20.72 10.91
CA ILE A 108 -16.01 19.52 11.30
C ILE A 108 -15.13 18.24 11.27
N LYS A 109 -14.19 18.16 10.34
CA LYS A 109 -13.24 17.05 10.21
C LYS A 109 -12.34 16.84 11.44
N LYS A 110 -12.09 17.90 12.25
CA LYS A 110 -11.35 17.79 13.51
C LYS A 110 -12.16 17.06 14.59
N LEU A 111 -13.49 17.24 14.57
CA LEU A 111 -14.40 16.57 15.48
C LEU A 111 -14.77 15.16 15.01
N ILE A 112 -14.99 14.98 13.72
CA ILE A 112 -15.36 13.70 13.11
C ILE A 112 -14.36 13.41 11.98
N PRO A 113 -13.21 12.75 12.26
CA PRO A 113 -12.24 12.42 11.22
C PRO A 113 -12.76 11.28 10.33
N HIS A 114 -12.27 11.22 9.09
CA HIS A 114 -12.49 10.07 8.22
C HIS A 114 -11.97 8.78 8.82
N ASN A 115 -12.68 7.68 8.60
CA ASN A 115 -12.17 6.36 8.96
C ASN A 115 -11.10 5.91 7.95
N SER A 116 -9.92 5.54 8.47
CA SER A 116 -8.78 5.07 7.67
C SER A 116 -8.57 3.55 7.71
N GLY A 117 -9.22 2.87 8.63
CA GLY A 117 -9.02 1.42 8.88
C GLY A 117 -10.05 0.54 8.18
N ASP A 118 -11.29 0.73 8.53
CA ASP A 118 -12.43 -0.02 8.00
C ASP A 118 -13.23 0.88 7.04
N PHE A 119 -13.34 0.47 5.78
CA PHE A 119 -14.07 1.21 4.76
C PHE A 119 -15.57 0.93 4.75
N SER A 120 -16.05 0.01 5.59
CA SER A 120 -17.48 -0.30 5.70
C SER A 120 -18.27 0.85 6.34
N LYS A 121 -17.63 1.66 7.18
CA LYS A 121 -18.25 2.78 7.90
C LYS A 121 -17.34 3.99 7.94
N ASP A 122 -17.88 5.15 7.54
CA ASP A 122 -17.23 6.45 7.71
C ASP A 122 -18.22 7.44 8.33
N LYS A 123 -18.02 7.71 9.62
CA LYS A 123 -18.93 8.55 10.40
C LYS A 123 -19.05 9.97 9.86
N LEU A 124 -17.98 10.51 9.27
CA LEU A 124 -18.03 11.84 8.69
C LEU A 124 -18.90 11.87 7.44
N LEU A 125 -18.75 10.91 6.55
CA LEU A 125 -19.57 10.82 5.33
C LEU A 125 -21.05 10.65 5.69
N ASP A 126 -21.37 9.76 6.63
CA ASP A 126 -22.74 9.56 7.08
C ASP A 126 -23.32 10.80 7.80
N PHE A 127 -22.50 11.54 8.53
CA PHE A 127 -22.89 12.81 9.14
C PHE A 127 -23.21 13.86 8.07
N LEU A 128 -22.37 14.00 7.07
CA LEU A 128 -22.52 14.98 6.01
C LEU A 128 -23.68 14.68 5.05
N GLU A 129 -24.14 13.45 4.96
CA GLU A 129 -25.39 13.12 4.25
C GLU A 129 -26.59 13.83 4.86
N LYS A 130 -26.59 14.08 6.16
CA LYS A 130 -27.69 14.74 6.88
C LYS A 130 -27.40 16.21 7.15
N TRP A 131 -26.18 16.53 7.58
CA TRP A 131 -25.75 17.90 7.96
C TRP A 131 -24.54 18.32 7.16
N TRP A 132 -24.72 18.48 5.85
CA TRP A 132 -23.64 18.90 4.94
C TRP A 132 -23.19 20.34 5.09
N HIS A 133 -24.05 21.19 5.74
CA HIS A 133 -23.80 22.60 6.00
C HIS A 133 -24.01 22.92 7.49
N LYS A 134 -23.22 23.86 8.02
CA LYS A 134 -23.32 24.24 9.44
C LYS A 134 -24.69 24.78 9.83
N ASP A 135 -25.37 25.51 8.93
CA ASP A 135 -26.68 26.12 9.21
C ASP A 135 -27.74 25.06 9.46
N LEU A 136 -27.67 23.88 8.84
CA LEU A 136 -28.60 22.76 9.10
C LEU A 136 -28.51 22.25 10.55
N VAL A 137 -27.39 22.48 11.23
CA VAL A 137 -27.24 22.22 12.65
C VAL A 137 -27.92 23.33 13.46
N LEU A 138 -27.79 24.58 13.01
CA LEU A 138 -28.31 25.79 13.69
C LEU A 138 -29.79 26.07 13.41
N GLU A 139 -30.45 25.32 12.51
CA GLU A 139 -31.92 25.37 12.33
C GLU A 139 -32.67 24.93 13.58
N LYS A 140 -31.97 24.32 14.55
CA LYS A 140 -32.50 23.76 15.79
C LYS A 140 -31.79 24.39 16.98
N THR A 141 -32.43 24.30 18.15
CA THR A 141 -31.76 24.61 19.41
C THR A 141 -30.65 23.59 19.73
N GLU A 142 -29.74 23.94 20.62
CA GLU A 142 -28.67 23.02 21.04
C GLU A 142 -29.23 21.70 21.57
N GLU A 143 -30.29 21.77 22.41
CA GLU A 143 -30.92 20.61 23.01
C GLU A 143 -31.58 19.68 21.96
N GLU A 144 -32.31 20.27 21.02
CA GLU A 144 -32.96 19.53 19.92
C GLU A 144 -31.92 18.85 19.03
N PHE A 145 -30.86 19.56 18.67
CA PHE A 145 -29.78 18.97 17.88
C PHE A 145 -29.08 17.82 18.61
N ILE A 146 -28.84 17.94 19.92
CA ILE A 146 -28.23 16.87 20.73
C ILE A 146 -29.08 15.61 20.69
N GLU A 147 -30.40 15.73 20.87
CA GLU A 147 -31.29 14.55 20.84
C GLU A 147 -31.39 13.94 19.45
N GLU A 148 -31.46 14.77 18.42
CA GLU A 148 -31.44 14.30 17.03
C GLU A 148 -30.13 13.60 16.67
N TYR A 149 -28.98 14.16 17.07
CA TYR A 149 -27.68 13.54 16.86
C TYR A 149 -27.55 12.18 17.57
N LYS A 150 -28.08 12.07 18.80
CA LYS A 150 -28.09 10.80 19.54
C LYS A 150 -28.94 9.75 18.82
N THR A 151 -30.13 10.13 18.33
CA THR A 151 -31.04 9.26 17.60
C THR A 151 -30.36 8.79 16.30
N TRP A 152 -29.85 9.71 15.49
CA TRP A 152 -29.10 9.40 14.28
C TRP A 152 -27.89 8.48 14.55
N ALA A 153 -27.14 8.76 15.62
CA ALA A 153 -25.99 7.94 15.96
C ALA A 153 -26.38 6.50 16.31
N LYS A 154 -27.52 6.30 17.04
CA LYS A 154 -28.05 4.97 17.33
C LYS A 154 -28.50 4.24 16.06
N GLU A 155 -29.27 4.89 15.17
CA GLU A 155 -29.72 4.35 13.89
C GLU A 155 -28.55 3.89 13.01
N LYS A 156 -27.52 4.69 12.92
CA LYS A 156 -26.27 4.38 12.16
C LYS A 156 -25.30 3.47 12.93
N ARG A 157 -25.68 3.00 14.13
CA ARG A 157 -24.85 2.15 15.02
C ARG A 157 -23.52 2.80 15.38
N TYR A 158 -23.53 4.11 15.64
CA TYR A 158 -22.44 4.84 16.25
C TYR A 158 -22.71 5.08 17.73
N HIS A 159 -21.63 5.33 18.51
CA HIS A 159 -21.78 5.69 19.91
C HIS A 159 -22.45 7.09 20.04
N PRO A 160 -23.61 7.20 20.73
CA PRO A 160 -24.33 8.44 20.92
C PRO A 160 -23.62 9.27 22.02
N ASN A 161 -22.86 10.29 21.61
CA ASN A 161 -22.04 11.12 22.50
C ASN A 161 -22.56 12.56 22.53
N ALA A 162 -23.26 12.93 23.61
CA ALA A 162 -23.82 14.26 23.83
C ALA A 162 -22.74 15.38 23.83
N ASN A 163 -21.57 15.12 24.45
CA ASN A 163 -20.48 16.11 24.47
C ASN A 163 -19.94 16.38 23.06
N LYS A 164 -19.94 15.35 22.21
CA LYS A 164 -19.57 15.51 20.79
C LYS A 164 -20.61 16.33 20.04
N ALA A 165 -21.91 16.10 20.27
CA ALA A 165 -22.98 16.89 19.69
C ALA A 165 -22.87 18.36 20.09
N LYS A 166 -22.67 18.65 21.37
CA LYS A 166 -22.41 20.04 21.88
C LYS A 166 -21.21 20.68 21.19
N ALA A 167 -20.10 19.94 21.04
CA ALA A 167 -18.92 20.46 20.35
C ALA A 167 -19.17 20.75 18.87
N ILE A 168 -20.02 19.97 18.19
CA ILE A 168 -20.42 20.19 16.79
C ILE A 168 -21.32 21.45 16.71
N TYR A 169 -22.29 21.60 17.61
CA TYR A 169 -23.17 22.75 17.65
C TYR A 169 -22.38 24.05 17.86
N LYS A 170 -21.51 24.08 18.86
CA LYS A 170 -20.61 25.19 19.10
C LYS A 170 -19.70 25.51 17.91
N LEU A 171 -19.15 24.48 17.26
CA LEU A 171 -18.37 24.67 16.04
C LEU A 171 -19.22 25.31 14.92
N ALA A 172 -20.50 24.93 14.80
CA ALA A 172 -21.41 25.52 13.82
C ALA A 172 -21.65 27.00 14.10
N GLU A 173 -21.79 27.39 15.37
CA GLU A 173 -21.91 28.84 15.78
C GLU A 173 -20.62 29.62 15.46
N ASP A 174 -19.46 29.07 15.87
CA ASP A 174 -18.17 29.75 15.79
C ASP A 174 -17.58 29.79 14.35
N SER A 175 -18.06 28.91 13.43
CA SER A 175 -17.49 28.80 12.09
C SER A 175 -18.16 29.75 11.09
N ILE A 176 -17.40 30.17 10.06
CA ILE A 176 -17.90 31.00 8.96
C ILE A 176 -17.89 30.16 7.68
N SER A 177 -19.07 29.85 7.15
CA SER A 177 -19.21 29.22 5.83
C SER A 177 -19.10 30.30 4.73
N THR A 178 -18.53 29.90 3.58
CA THR A 178 -18.40 30.75 2.39
C THR A 178 -19.42 30.40 1.31
N GLN A 179 -20.15 29.32 1.49
CA GLN A 179 -21.22 28.86 0.61
C GLN A 179 -22.57 28.98 1.37
N PRO A 180 -23.66 29.34 0.70
CA PRO A 180 -24.97 29.41 1.34
C PRO A 180 -25.62 28.04 1.50
N SER A 181 -26.32 27.80 2.62
CA SER A 181 -26.99 26.56 2.96
C SER A 181 -28.16 26.18 2.03
N HIS A 182 -28.76 27.18 1.37
CA HIS A 182 -29.88 26.97 0.41
C HIS A 182 -29.43 26.64 -1.02
N ASN A 183 -28.13 26.47 -1.26
CA ASN A 183 -27.59 26.16 -2.59
C ASN A 183 -27.70 24.66 -2.88
N SER A 184 -28.79 24.24 -3.52
CA SER A 184 -29.04 22.84 -3.89
C SER A 184 -27.96 22.22 -4.77
N LYS A 185 -27.25 23.04 -5.57
CA LYS A 185 -26.16 22.54 -6.43
C LYS A 185 -24.94 22.11 -5.61
N ILE A 186 -24.64 22.85 -4.53
CA ILE A 186 -23.55 22.48 -3.61
C ILE A 186 -23.92 21.22 -2.82
N GLU A 187 -25.15 21.15 -2.33
CA GLU A 187 -25.68 19.95 -1.69
C GLU A 187 -25.55 18.71 -2.60
N THR A 188 -26.04 18.83 -3.84
CA THR A 188 -25.94 17.72 -4.82
C THR A 188 -24.48 17.31 -5.03
N ASN A 189 -23.57 18.26 -5.22
CA ASN A 189 -22.15 17.96 -5.41
C ASN A 189 -21.54 17.21 -4.20
N ILE A 190 -21.88 17.59 -2.97
CA ILE A 190 -21.43 16.90 -1.77
C ILE A 190 -21.99 15.48 -1.71
N ARG A 191 -23.32 15.31 -1.95
CA ARG A 191 -23.98 14.02 -1.94
C ARG A 191 -23.41 13.05 -2.99
N GLU A 192 -23.22 13.52 -4.21
CA GLU A 192 -22.57 12.75 -5.28
C GLU A 192 -21.14 12.32 -4.93
N GLY A 193 -20.38 13.25 -4.36
CA GLY A 193 -19.04 12.96 -3.90
C GLY A 193 -18.99 11.93 -2.77
N ILE A 194 -19.91 11.99 -1.81
CA ILE A 194 -20.06 11.00 -0.75
C ILE A 194 -20.44 9.63 -1.33
N ASN A 195 -21.41 9.59 -2.26
CA ASN A 195 -21.83 8.36 -2.92
C ASN A 195 -20.67 7.69 -3.66
N LEU A 196 -19.88 8.48 -4.40
CA LEU A 196 -18.70 7.96 -5.09
C LEU A 196 -17.68 7.37 -4.11
N ILE A 197 -17.39 8.03 -2.99
CA ILE A 197 -16.47 7.48 -1.97
C ILE A 197 -17.03 6.16 -1.41
N LYS A 198 -18.32 6.08 -1.14
CA LYS A 198 -18.98 4.85 -0.64
C LYS A 198 -18.87 3.71 -1.65
N GLN A 199 -19.07 3.98 -2.95
CA GLN A 199 -18.89 2.99 -4.02
C GLN A 199 -17.44 2.51 -4.10
N ILE A 200 -16.47 3.42 -4.06
CA ILE A 200 -15.04 3.06 -4.03
C ILE A 200 -14.72 2.19 -2.80
N ASN A 201 -15.29 2.52 -1.64
CA ASN A 201 -15.12 1.72 -0.42
C ASN A 201 -15.66 0.29 -0.58
N GLN A 202 -16.81 0.11 -1.23
CA GLN A 202 -17.36 -1.21 -1.53
C GLN A 202 -16.46 -2.02 -2.47
N ILE A 203 -15.94 -1.38 -3.52
CA ILE A 203 -14.98 -2.02 -4.44
C ILE A 203 -13.72 -2.44 -3.71
N LEU A 204 -13.15 -1.57 -2.86
CA LEU A 204 -11.96 -1.87 -2.07
C LEU A 204 -12.16 -3.06 -1.14
N ASN A 205 -13.31 -3.14 -0.47
CA ASN A 205 -13.65 -4.27 0.40
C ASN A 205 -13.82 -5.56 -0.40
N SER A 206 -14.49 -5.50 -1.56
CA SER A 206 -14.66 -6.67 -2.44
C SER A 206 -13.30 -7.21 -2.94
N ILE A 207 -12.42 -6.33 -3.43
CA ILE A 207 -11.08 -6.73 -3.88
C ILE A 207 -10.28 -7.34 -2.72
N LEU A 208 -10.34 -6.71 -1.54
CA LEU A 208 -9.61 -7.21 -0.38
C LEU A 208 -10.09 -8.60 0.04
N SER A 209 -11.41 -8.84 0.04
CA SER A 209 -11.97 -10.16 0.36
C SER A 209 -11.51 -11.24 -0.62
N GLN A 210 -11.52 -10.94 -1.92
CA GLN A 210 -11.01 -11.87 -2.96
C GLN A 210 -9.51 -12.15 -2.77
N MET A 211 -8.71 -11.12 -2.47
CA MET A 211 -7.27 -11.31 -2.22
C MET A 211 -7.04 -12.21 -1.00
N ILE A 212 -7.81 -12.05 0.08
CA ILE A 212 -7.70 -12.87 1.29
C ILE A 212 -8.05 -14.32 0.96
N GLU A 213 -9.16 -14.56 0.28
CA GLU A 213 -9.61 -15.89 -0.12
C GLU A 213 -8.54 -16.64 -0.93
N ILE A 214 -7.98 -16.00 -1.95
CA ILE A 214 -6.90 -16.58 -2.78
C ILE A 214 -5.64 -16.84 -1.95
N SER A 215 -5.37 -16.03 -0.93
CA SER A 215 -4.15 -16.13 -0.12
C SER A 215 -4.23 -17.18 0.98
N GLU A 216 -5.42 -17.58 1.43
CA GLU A 216 -5.57 -18.50 2.56
C GLU A 216 -4.76 -19.80 2.44
N PRO A 217 -4.65 -20.48 1.28
CA PRO A 217 -3.85 -21.69 1.15
C PRO A 217 -2.33 -21.44 1.08
N LEU A 218 -1.88 -20.19 0.94
CA LEU A 218 -0.48 -19.84 0.71
C LEU A 218 0.31 -19.76 2.02
N GLU A 219 1.48 -20.43 2.08
CA GLU A 219 2.36 -20.41 3.25
C GLU A 219 2.85 -19.01 3.58
N GLU A 220 3.16 -18.24 2.56
CA GLU A 220 3.58 -16.84 2.69
C GLU A 220 2.55 -16.02 3.47
N TYR A 221 1.27 -16.24 3.22
CA TYR A 221 0.19 -15.53 3.90
C TYR A 221 0.05 -15.99 5.35
N GLN A 222 0.06 -17.30 5.58
CA GLN A 222 -0.06 -17.86 6.93
C GLN A 222 1.12 -17.44 7.81
N GLU A 223 2.33 -17.44 7.29
CA GLU A 223 3.50 -16.97 8.03
C GLU A 223 3.48 -15.45 8.28
N ALA A 224 3.01 -14.63 7.32
CA ALA A 224 2.88 -13.20 7.51
C ALA A 224 1.90 -12.84 8.64
N LYS A 225 0.76 -13.52 8.74
CA LYS A 225 -0.27 -13.32 9.77
C LYS A 225 0.24 -13.61 11.20
N LYS A 226 1.23 -14.47 11.36
CA LYS A 226 1.80 -14.82 12.68
C LYS A 226 2.57 -13.66 13.33
N PHE A 227 2.89 -12.60 12.60
CA PHE A 227 3.59 -11.45 13.18
C PHE A 227 2.61 -10.47 13.83
N SER A 228 2.78 -10.24 15.13
CA SER A 228 1.99 -9.25 15.87
C SER A 228 2.08 -7.86 15.19
N GLY A 229 0.93 -7.25 14.94
CA GLY A 229 0.81 -5.97 14.23
C GLY A 229 0.71 -6.08 12.71
N ILE A 230 0.71 -7.27 12.12
CA ILE A 230 0.37 -7.49 10.72
C ILE A 230 -1.08 -7.98 10.64
N SER A 231 -1.95 -7.15 10.08
CA SER A 231 -3.34 -7.50 9.77
C SER A 231 -3.42 -8.34 8.49
N GLU A 232 -4.55 -9.03 8.28
CA GLU A 232 -4.83 -9.77 7.04
C GLU A 232 -4.62 -8.89 5.79
N LYS A 233 -5.10 -7.65 5.83
CA LYS A 233 -4.89 -6.66 4.77
C LYS A 233 -3.40 -6.41 4.46
N LEU A 234 -2.55 -6.30 5.47
CA LEU A 234 -1.12 -6.10 5.25
C LEU A 234 -0.44 -7.38 4.78
N ALA A 235 -0.83 -8.53 5.34
CA ALA A 235 -0.29 -9.82 4.97
C ALA A 235 -0.55 -10.12 3.48
N VAL A 236 -1.80 -9.97 3.03
CA VAL A 236 -2.16 -10.25 1.64
C VAL A 236 -1.46 -9.29 0.65
N GLN A 237 -1.29 -8.02 1.00
CA GLN A 237 -0.57 -7.07 0.15
C GLN A 237 0.93 -7.38 0.06
N ILE A 238 1.54 -7.89 1.13
CA ILE A 238 2.93 -8.35 1.13
C ILE A 238 3.07 -9.54 0.19
N VAL A 239 2.19 -10.54 0.31
CA VAL A 239 2.21 -11.75 -0.52
C VAL A 239 1.95 -11.41 -1.99
N ALA A 240 0.96 -10.60 -2.28
CA ALA A 240 0.60 -10.20 -3.64
C ALA A 240 1.76 -9.55 -4.41
N GLU A 241 2.60 -8.79 -3.73
CA GLU A 241 3.73 -8.11 -4.39
C GLU A 241 5.02 -8.92 -4.42
N PHE A 242 5.25 -9.82 -3.46
CA PHE A 242 6.39 -10.74 -3.51
C PHE A 242 6.15 -11.92 -4.45
N GLY A 243 4.93 -12.45 -4.45
CA GLY A 243 4.64 -13.75 -5.05
C GLY A 243 5.30 -14.88 -4.27
N ASP A 244 5.61 -15.97 -4.97
CA ASP A 244 6.32 -17.10 -4.39
C ASP A 244 7.74 -16.72 -3.94
N LEU A 245 8.01 -16.89 -2.65
CA LEU A 245 9.32 -16.58 -2.07
C LEU A 245 10.43 -17.55 -2.50
N SER A 246 10.10 -18.71 -3.02
CA SER A 246 11.07 -19.70 -3.53
C SER A 246 11.90 -19.21 -4.72
N LYS A 247 11.41 -18.16 -5.43
CA LYS A 247 12.13 -17.51 -6.53
C LYS A 247 13.36 -16.74 -6.09
N PHE A 248 13.40 -16.35 -4.83
CA PHE A 248 14.51 -15.56 -4.31
C PHE A 248 15.62 -16.49 -3.82
N LYS A 249 16.81 -16.35 -4.37
CA LYS A 249 17.98 -17.17 -4.00
C LYS A 249 18.32 -17.10 -2.51
N ASN A 250 18.03 -15.97 -1.86
CA ASN A 250 18.32 -15.75 -0.45
C ASN A 250 17.62 -14.48 0.08
N LYS A 251 17.65 -14.30 1.40
CA LYS A 251 17.08 -13.14 2.11
C LYS A 251 17.61 -11.78 1.66
N LYS A 252 18.84 -11.68 1.10
CA LYS A 252 19.38 -10.42 0.59
C LYS A 252 18.67 -10.01 -0.71
N SER A 253 18.27 -10.98 -1.52
CA SER A 253 17.51 -10.73 -2.76
C SER A 253 16.16 -10.07 -2.47
N LEU A 254 15.45 -10.45 -1.38
CA LEU A 254 14.21 -9.78 -0.95
C LEU A 254 14.45 -8.30 -0.60
N ILE A 255 15.51 -8.04 0.16
CA ILE A 255 15.87 -6.69 0.60
C ILE A 255 16.16 -5.79 -0.61
N SER A 256 16.88 -6.31 -1.59
CA SER A 256 17.17 -5.62 -2.84
C SER A 256 15.93 -5.45 -3.71
N PHE A 257 15.05 -6.46 -3.77
CA PHE A 257 13.78 -6.41 -4.52
C PHE A 257 12.86 -5.28 -4.04
N ILE A 258 12.83 -5.02 -2.74
CA ILE A 258 12.09 -3.88 -2.17
C ILE A 258 12.86 -2.56 -2.37
N GLY A 259 14.18 -2.62 -2.52
CA GLY A 259 15.05 -1.44 -2.63
C GLY A 259 15.26 -0.72 -1.29
N ILE A 260 15.40 -1.51 -0.21
CA ILE A 260 15.79 -1.01 1.13
C ILE A 260 17.22 -1.39 1.48
N ASP A 261 17.95 -1.98 0.56
CA ASP A 261 19.39 -2.15 0.62
C ASP A 261 20.08 -0.78 0.69
N ALA A 262 21.14 -0.68 1.48
CA ALA A 262 21.99 0.48 1.57
C ALA A 262 23.39 0.07 1.07
N PRO A 263 23.66 0.20 -0.23
CA PRO A 263 24.95 -0.20 -0.80
C PRO A 263 26.09 0.58 -0.15
N PRO A 264 27.29 -0.02 -0.01
CA PRO A 264 28.46 0.70 0.46
C PRO A 264 28.74 1.88 -0.48
N TYR A 265 29.11 2.99 0.09
CA TYR A 265 29.61 4.15 -0.63
C TYR A 265 31.00 4.48 -0.07
N GLU A 266 32.01 3.93 -0.73
CA GLU A 266 33.41 3.96 -0.30
C GLU A 266 34.29 4.31 -1.51
N SER A 267 35.27 5.14 -1.30
CA SER A 267 36.26 5.50 -2.32
C SER A 267 37.60 5.72 -1.64
N GLY A 268 38.61 4.88 -1.93
CA GLY A 268 39.88 4.90 -1.23
C GLY A 268 39.68 4.79 0.29
N ASN A 269 40.23 5.73 1.03
CA ASN A 269 40.10 5.80 2.50
C ASN A 269 38.74 6.38 2.99
N PHE A 270 37.92 6.90 2.08
CA PHE A 270 36.64 7.48 2.43
C PHE A 270 35.58 6.38 2.61
N LYS A 271 34.92 6.35 3.78
CA LYS A 271 33.74 5.53 4.06
C LYS A 271 32.62 6.44 4.53
N ALA A 272 31.50 6.42 3.82
CA ALA A 272 30.34 7.23 4.20
C ALA A 272 29.70 6.70 5.50
N ASP A 273 29.58 7.55 6.51
CA ASP A 273 28.93 7.24 7.79
C ASP A 273 27.42 7.06 7.65
N GLN A 274 26.82 7.77 6.71
CA GLN A 274 25.37 7.69 6.44
C GLN A 274 25.10 7.17 5.04
N ARG A 275 24.39 6.04 4.98
CA ARG A 275 23.99 5.41 3.71
C ARG A 275 22.48 5.54 3.50
N LYS A 276 22.10 5.94 2.31
CA LYS A 276 20.68 5.98 1.89
C LYS A 276 20.26 4.63 1.30
N ILE A 277 19.02 4.23 1.52
CA ILE A 277 18.44 3.07 0.83
C ILE A 277 18.40 3.32 -0.68
N SER A 278 18.59 2.25 -1.48
CA SER A 278 18.71 2.34 -2.94
C SER A 278 17.45 2.88 -3.61
N LYS A 279 16.29 2.59 -3.05
CA LYS A 279 14.94 2.85 -3.63
C LYS A 279 14.73 2.25 -5.04
N ARG A 280 15.65 1.41 -5.49
CA ARG A 280 15.63 0.72 -6.79
C ARG A 280 14.88 -0.59 -6.66
N GLY A 281 13.57 -0.55 -6.45
CA GLY A 281 12.77 -1.76 -6.25
C GLY A 281 11.29 -1.46 -6.08
N ASN A 282 10.51 -2.44 -5.64
CA ASN A 282 9.07 -2.36 -5.54
C ASN A 282 8.60 -1.29 -4.54
N THR A 283 7.97 -0.24 -5.08
CA THR A 283 7.51 0.92 -4.29
C THR A 283 6.32 0.57 -3.41
N ILE A 284 5.43 -0.30 -3.89
CA ILE A 284 4.24 -0.73 -3.13
C ILE A 284 4.68 -1.53 -1.91
N LEU A 285 5.61 -2.48 -2.07
CA LEU A 285 6.18 -3.23 -0.95
C LEU A 285 6.88 -2.34 0.08
N ARG A 286 7.61 -1.30 -0.35
CA ARG A 286 8.19 -0.33 0.60
C ARG A 286 7.11 0.41 1.39
N LYS A 287 6.00 0.81 0.74
CA LYS A 287 4.86 1.48 1.38
C LYS A 287 4.17 0.54 2.38
N VAL A 288 3.82 -0.68 1.95
CA VAL A 288 3.15 -1.70 2.76
C VAL A 288 4.05 -2.15 3.92
N GLY A 289 5.32 -2.44 3.66
CA GLY A 289 6.29 -2.82 4.68
C GLY A 289 6.52 -1.72 5.72
N TYR A 290 6.60 -0.45 5.30
CA TYR A 290 6.68 0.67 6.24
C TYR A 290 5.41 0.79 7.09
N GLN A 291 4.22 0.57 6.51
CA GLN A 291 2.96 0.56 7.25
C GLN A 291 2.92 -0.60 8.26
N ALA A 292 3.38 -1.79 7.89
CA ALA A 292 3.50 -2.92 8.80
C ALA A 292 4.38 -2.58 10.02
N MET A 293 5.52 -1.91 9.80
CA MET A 293 6.39 -1.46 10.90
C MET A 293 5.72 -0.39 11.77
N LYS A 294 4.88 0.47 11.21
CA LYS A 294 4.06 1.42 12.01
C LYS A 294 3.06 0.67 12.90
N CYS A 295 2.37 -0.31 12.35
CA CYS A 295 1.41 -1.13 13.10
C CYS A 295 2.08 -1.93 14.21
N MET A 296 3.24 -2.55 13.96
CA MET A 296 4.03 -3.23 14.99
C MET A 296 4.48 -2.28 16.11
N MET A 297 4.89 -1.05 15.78
CA MET A 297 5.24 -0.04 16.77
C MET A 297 4.03 0.41 17.60
N SER A 298 2.83 0.46 17.00
CA SER A 298 1.59 0.81 17.69
C SER A 298 1.07 -0.33 18.56
N ALA A 299 1.25 -1.58 18.15
CA ALA A 299 0.87 -2.77 18.90
C ALA A 299 1.68 -2.94 20.20
N LYS A 300 2.92 -2.42 20.23
CA LYS A 300 3.81 -2.42 21.42
C LYS A 300 3.99 -3.80 22.06
N ASP A 301 3.96 -4.87 21.26
CA ASP A 301 4.09 -6.23 21.77
C ASP A 301 5.53 -6.51 22.26
N PRO A 302 5.74 -6.71 23.58
CA PRO A 302 7.06 -6.96 24.14
C PRO A 302 7.64 -8.32 23.76
N LYS A 303 6.86 -9.24 23.22
CA LYS A 303 7.34 -10.54 22.71
C LYS A 303 7.85 -10.45 21.27
N ASN A 304 7.47 -9.40 20.52
CA ASN A 304 7.86 -9.22 19.13
C ASN A 304 9.32 -8.75 19.01
N GLU A 305 10.18 -9.61 18.48
CA GLU A 305 11.61 -9.34 18.30
C GLU A 305 11.92 -8.17 17.34
N ILE A 306 11.00 -7.89 16.41
CA ILE A 306 11.14 -6.77 15.48
C ILE A 306 10.84 -5.47 16.19
N TYR A 307 9.79 -5.45 17.04
CA TYR A 307 9.48 -4.31 17.89
C TYR A 307 10.64 -3.99 18.83
N LYS A 308 11.16 -4.99 19.58
CA LYS A 308 12.34 -4.80 20.44
C LYS A 308 13.53 -4.21 19.68
N TYR A 309 13.76 -4.71 18.48
CA TYR A 309 14.86 -4.22 17.64
C TYR A 309 14.66 -2.76 17.22
N MET A 310 13.44 -2.36 16.81
CA MET A 310 13.14 -0.97 16.47
C MET A 310 13.32 -0.03 17.66
N ILE A 311 12.83 -0.42 18.87
CA ILE A 311 13.01 0.34 20.10
C ILE A 311 14.50 0.46 20.48
N LYS A 312 15.27 -0.63 20.33
CA LYS A 312 16.72 -0.58 20.54
C LYS A 312 17.37 0.48 19.66
N LYS A 313 16.99 0.53 18.35
CA LYS A 313 17.51 1.51 17.41
C LYS A 313 17.09 2.96 17.71
N GLU A 314 15.89 3.16 18.28
CA GLU A 314 15.47 4.48 18.76
C GLU A 314 16.30 4.92 19.98
N LYS A 315 16.57 4.00 20.90
CA LYS A 315 17.45 4.27 22.07
C LYS A 315 18.91 4.56 21.67
N GLU A 316 19.38 4.00 20.55
CA GLU A 316 20.68 4.33 19.92
C GLU A 316 20.69 5.72 19.25
N GLY A 317 19.63 6.53 19.37
CA GLY A 317 19.54 7.88 18.79
C GLY A 317 19.23 7.90 17.27
N LYS A 318 18.82 6.78 16.68
CA LYS A 318 18.47 6.75 15.24
C LYS A 318 17.09 7.37 15.01
N ALA A 319 16.95 8.11 13.91
CA ALA A 319 15.67 8.72 13.54
C ALA A 319 14.57 7.65 13.38
N LYS A 320 13.35 7.93 13.84
CA LYS A 320 12.18 7.01 13.83
C LYS A 320 11.92 6.34 12.47
N LYS A 321 12.17 7.05 11.36
CA LYS A 321 12.02 6.48 10.02
C LYS A 321 13.10 5.45 9.73
N VAL A 322 14.33 5.71 10.13
CA VAL A 322 15.47 4.78 9.97
C VAL A 322 15.23 3.51 10.80
N CYS A 323 14.74 3.65 12.04
CA CYS A 323 14.41 2.52 12.91
C CYS A 323 13.37 1.60 12.28
N LYS A 324 12.33 2.16 11.63
CA LYS A 324 11.30 1.37 10.92
C LYS A 324 11.88 0.63 9.71
N PHE A 325 12.74 1.25 8.91
CA PHE A 325 13.39 0.55 7.80
C PHE A 325 14.39 -0.53 8.27
N ALA A 326 15.07 -0.31 9.38
CA ALA A 326 15.88 -1.34 10.01
C ALA A 326 15.02 -2.51 10.53
N GLY A 327 13.87 -2.19 11.12
CA GLY A 327 12.84 -3.19 11.51
C GLY A 327 12.33 -3.97 10.31
N LEU A 328 12.02 -3.30 9.21
CA LEU A 328 11.58 -3.95 7.96
C LEU A 328 12.64 -4.92 7.42
N ASN A 329 13.92 -4.54 7.43
CA ASN A 329 15.00 -5.44 7.04
C ASN A 329 15.06 -6.69 7.94
N LYS A 330 14.91 -6.53 9.27
CA LYS A 330 14.87 -7.67 10.21
C LYS A 330 13.63 -8.52 9.96
N PHE A 331 12.44 -7.93 9.77
CA PHE A 331 11.21 -8.62 9.45
C PHE A 331 11.37 -9.51 8.22
N LEU A 332 11.87 -8.98 7.11
CA LEU A 332 12.03 -9.73 5.87
C LEU A 332 12.95 -10.94 5.99
N ARG A 333 14.01 -10.82 6.80
CA ARG A 333 14.93 -11.94 7.04
C ARG A 333 14.26 -13.07 7.83
N ILE A 334 13.47 -12.72 8.83
CA ILE A 334 12.74 -13.69 9.65
C ILE A 334 11.60 -14.29 8.83
N TYR A 335 10.84 -13.45 8.13
CA TYR A 335 9.73 -13.88 7.29
C TYR A 335 10.18 -14.88 6.22
N TYR A 336 11.25 -14.55 5.47
CA TYR A 336 11.82 -15.47 4.48
C TYR A 336 12.20 -16.82 5.09
N ALA A 337 12.91 -16.81 6.22
CA ALA A 337 13.33 -18.04 6.86
C ALA A 337 12.14 -18.92 7.28
N ARG A 338 11.12 -18.33 7.90
CA ARG A 338 9.91 -19.04 8.33
C ARG A 338 9.13 -19.65 7.15
N VAL A 339 8.96 -18.90 6.06
CA VAL A 339 8.26 -19.40 4.89
C VAL A 339 9.03 -20.56 4.24
N MET A 340 10.35 -20.45 4.11
CA MET A 340 11.15 -21.53 3.54
C MET A 340 11.15 -22.79 4.40
N GLU A 341 11.19 -22.63 5.72
CA GLU A 341 11.07 -23.73 6.67
C GLU A 341 9.69 -24.41 6.61
N SER A 342 8.61 -23.62 6.60
CA SER A 342 7.24 -24.13 6.48
C SER A 342 7.02 -24.89 5.17
N LYS A 343 7.53 -24.37 4.04
CA LYS A 343 7.47 -25.07 2.74
C LYS A 343 8.27 -26.39 2.75
N ALA A 344 9.46 -26.42 3.35
CA ALA A 344 10.26 -27.64 3.45
C ALA A 344 9.52 -28.72 4.28
N GLN A 345 8.97 -28.36 5.44
CA GLN A 345 8.18 -29.29 6.27
C GLN A 345 6.96 -29.86 5.53
N LYS A 346 6.25 -29.04 4.76
CA LYS A 346 5.13 -29.54 3.95
C LYS A 346 5.56 -30.47 2.82
N GLN A 347 6.72 -30.25 2.24
CA GLN A 347 7.25 -31.16 1.22
C GLN A 347 7.63 -32.53 1.82
N GLU A 348 8.25 -32.53 2.98
CA GLU A 348 8.58 -33.76 3.70
C GLU A 348 7.32 -34.58 4.06
N LEU A 349 6.26 -33.90 4.54
CA LEU A 349 4.98 -34.54 4.86
C LEU A 349 4.22 -35.09 3.64
N LYS A 350 4.49 -34.59 2.44
CA LYS A 350 3.88 -35.11 1.20
C LYS A 350 4.63 -36.31 0.63
N VAL A 351 5.87 -36.53 1.03
CA VAL A 351 6.73 -37.62 0.57
C VAL A 351 6.69 -38.81 1.55
N ALA A 352 6.32 -38.59 2.80
CA ALA A 352 6.07 -39.60 3.81
C ALA A 352 4.62 -40.14 3.71
#